data_9ac77796e2e2aa0efe02e2741fee3d18
#
_entry.id   9ac77796e2e2aa0efe02e2741fee3d18
#
_cell.length_a   1.000
_cell.length_b   1.000
_cell.length_c   1.000
_cell.angle_alpha   90.00
_cell.angle_beta   90.00
_cell.angle_gamma   90.00
#
_symmetry.space_group_name_H-M   'P 1'
#
loop_
_entity.id
_entity.type
_entity.pdbx_description
1 polymer ?
#
loop_
_entity_poly.entity_id
_entity_poly.type
_entity_poly.pdbx_seq_one_letter_code
_entity_poly.pdbx_strand_id
1 'polypeptide(L)'
;MKEERRQFFERVDGNQCRDYILSHCSKDYEKVKSSLERLMDNRFMFDSPWDMEPCSKIHQIQPMVWDQVFEDDPEWSYMLNRQEYLLQFMIGYLVEGDKDYIQKCKFFLFDWIEQVREFSPQSLMTRTLDTGIRSFTWLKLLLLLLKFDLLEEKELEKILVSLEKQIDFMKSYYRAKYTLSNWGILQTIPMLAIYHFFSDKMDLEEAYHFASEELKQQIETQILGDGSQFEQSILYHVEVYKALLDLCLLLPDLQDSYQELLEKMATYIQMMTGLDGRTLAFGDSDSTETTEMLSLSAVVLNKEDLLNGLDVKVDLLSLLFLGREKVKRLQEFEKRAWQPKSMIFEDSGHVCIKDEHRYLFFKNGPLGSAHSHSDENSFCLQYQGQPIFIDAGRYSYREIYERYLLKSAWSHSTCIVDGKAPERITGSWEYEYYPHSLFCHHKEREGVHYIEGAYWSAEPDLPYLHKRKILMLVEDVWLLVDDIRCQGQHEALTQFILDKDVTYQDGKINQLRLWSEVDFDLEDTIISPKYNELERSSKLTKRQFFENQMLDYTIIAHESFEIIRHSVYQTDDREVENALAFEVKNDETDKLILLLSEDIGVGEKLCLVDGTKMRGKCLVYDKINEKMIRLQC
;
A
#
# COMPACT_ATOMS: atom_id res chain seq x y z
N MET A 1 -13.27 -36.49 -14.61
CA MET A 1 -13.02 -35.36 -13.70
C MET A 1 -11.61 -34.92 -13.93
N LYS A 2 -11.38 -33.62 -14.14
CA LYS A 2 -10.05 -33.02 -14.32
C LYS A 2 -9.15 -33.35 -13.12
N GLU A 3 -7.86 -33.51 -13.38
CA GLU A 3 -6.85 -33.83 -12.37
C GLU A 3 -6.79 -32.74 -11.31
N GLU A 4 -6.81 -31.47 -11.71
CA GLU A 4 -6.75 -30.32 -10.80
C GLU A 4 -7.94 -30.29 -9.83
N ARG A 5 -9.16 -30.63 -10.29
CA ARG A 5 -10.32 -30.79 -9.39
C ARG A 5 -10.14 -31.93 -8.41
N ARG A 6 -9.58 -33.06 -8.85
CA ARG A 6 -9.30 -34.20 -7.96
C ARG A 6 -8.31 -33.82 -6.89
N GLN A 7 -7.19 -33.20 -7.25
CA GLN A 7 -6.15 -32.76 -6.32
C GLN A 7 -6.72 -31.73 -5.33
N PHE A 8 -7.53 -30.77 -5.79
CA PHE A 8 -8.21 -29.80 -4.93
C PHE A 8 -9.12 -30.51 -3.91
N PHE A 9 -9.95 -31.47 -4.34
CA PHE A 9 -10.86 -32.19 -3.46
C PHE A 9 -10.14 -33.08 -2.43
N GLU A 10 -9.00 -33.66 -2.78
CA GLU A 10 -8.17 -34.44 -1.87
C GLU A 10 -7.49 -33.56 -0.82
N ARG A 11 -7.08 -32.37 -1.19
CA ARG A 11 -6.34 -31.43 -0.34
C ARG A 11 -7.23 -30.70 0.66
N VAL A 12 -8.43 -30.24 0.25
CA VAL A 12 -9.34 -29.47 1.09
C VAL A 12 -10.07 -30.35 2.09
N ASP A 13 -9.99 -29.98 3.38
CA ASP A 13 -10.63 -30.69 4.50
C ASP A 13 -11.53 -29.76 5.32
N GLY A 14 -12.84 -29.86 5.11
CA GLY A 14 -13.83 -29.03 5.79
C GLY A 14 -13.88 -29.23 7.30
N ASN A 15 -13.61 -30.43 7.81
CA ASN A 15 -13.60 -30.69 9.24
C ASN A 15 -12.40 -30.01 9.89
N GLN A 16 -11.21 -30.10 9.28
CA GLN A 16 -10.03 -29.43 9.79
C GLN A 16 -10.22 -27.91 9.77
N CYS A 17 -10.78 -27.32 8.69
CA CYS A 17 -11.08 -25.90 8.63
C CYS A 17 -12.04 -25.47 9.75
N ARG A 18 -13.14 -26.24 9.93
CA ARG A 18 -14.10 -25.99 11.02
C ARG A 18 -13.46 -26.03 12.40
N ASP A 19 -12.68 -27.09 12.69
CA ASP A 19 -12.04 -27.26 13.99
C ASP A 19 -11.03 -26.14 14.26
N TYR A 20 -10.30 -25.71 13.22
CA TYR A 20 -9.38 -24.58 13.31
C TYR A 20 -10.12 -23.27 13.61
N ILE A 21 -11.22 -22.98 12.88
CA ILE A 21 -12.05 -21.78 13.09
C ILE A 21 -12.56 -21.74 14.53
N LEU A 22 -13.14 -22.82 15.00
CA LEU A 22 -13.72 -22.88 16.35
C LEU A 22 -12.70 -22.77 17.46
N SER A 23 -11.48 -23.28 17.26
CA SER A 23 -10.44 -23.31 18.29
C SER A 23 -9.54 -22.07 18.29
N HIS A 24 -9.31 -21.42 17.13
CA HIS A 24 -8.34 -20.33 16.99
C HIS A 24 -8.92 -19.02 16.50
N CYS A 25 -10.04 -19.05 15.75
CA CYS A 25 -10.60 -17.88 15.07
C CYS A 25 -12.07 -17.60 15.44
N SER A 26 -12.51 -18.00 16.63
CA SER A 26 -13.91 -17.87 17.05
C SER A 26 -14.42 -16.43 17.01
N LYS A 27 -13.59 -15.44 17.36
CA LYS A 27 -13.96 -14.02 17.32
C LYS A 27 -14.14 -13.51 15.88
N ASP A 28 -13.31 -13.98 14.96
CA ASP A 28 -13.43 -13.58 13.55
C ASP A 28 -14.62 -14.27 12.90
N TYR A 29 -14.92 -15.51 13.34
CA TYR A 29 -16.16 -16.18 12.92
C TYR A 29 -17.44 -15.43 13.37
N GLU A 30 -17.46 -14.83 14.57
CA GLU A 30 -18.60 -14.01 15.01
C GLU A 30 -18.85 -12.79 14.08
N LYS A 31 -17.79 -12.20 13.50
CA LYS A 31 -17.93 -11.16 12.48
C LYS A 31 -18.57 -11.70 11.20
N VAL A 32 -18.10 -12.87 10.73
CA VAL A 32 -18.70 -13.55 9.56
C VAL A 32 -20.15 -13.90 9.83
N LYS A 33 -20.49 -14.41 11.01
CA LYS A 33 -21.85 -14.73 11.41
C LYS A 33 -22.77 -13.50 11.39
N SER A 34 -22.31 -12.38 11.95
CA SER A 34 -23.04 -11.12 11.89
C SER A 34 -23.26 -10.62 10.46
N SER A 35 -22.26 -10.82 9.56
CA SER A 35 -22.42 -10.55 8.14
C SER A 35 -23.45 -11.47 7.47
N LEU A 36 -23.42 -12.76 7.78
CA LEU A 36 -24.39 -13.73 7.26
C LEU A 36 -25.83 -13.39 7.71
N GLU A 37 -26.05 -13.01 8.96
CA GLU A 37 -27.36 -12.57 9.45
C GLU A 37 -27.90 -11.37 8.64
N ARG A 38 -27.04 -10.43 8.26
CA ARG A 38 -27.42 -9.31 7.38
C ARG A 38 -27.75 -9.80 5.97
N LEU A 39 -26.89 -10.64 5.39
CA LEU A 39 -27.05 -11.17 4.04
C LEU A 39 -28.31 -12.04 3.90
N MET A 40 -28.69 -12.80 4.92
CA MET A 40 -29.95 -13.55 4.95
C MET A 40 -31.18 -12.65 4.72
N ASP A 41 -31.12 -11.40 5.20
CA ASP A 41 -32.16 -10.37 5.04
C ASP A 41 -31.94 -9.43 3.84
N ASN A 42 -31.07 -9.76 2.88
CA ASN A 42 -30.67 -8.88 1.76
C ASN A 42 -30.12 -7.52 2.21
N ARG A 43 -29.44 -7.48 3.34
CA ARG A 43 -28.74 -6.29 3.85
C ARG A 43 -27.25 -6.41 3.60
N PHE A 44 -26.72 -5.50 2.81
CA PHE A 44 -25.32 -5.51 2.34
C PHE A 44 -24.50 -4.40 2.99
N MET A 45 -23.29 -4.71 3.35
CA MET A 45 -22.25 -3.83 3.82
C MET A 45 -20.91 -4.37 3.31
N PHE A 46 -20.04 -3.48 2.79
CA PHE A 46 -18.74 -3.84 2.25
C PHE A 46 -17.67 -3.15 3.10
N ASP A 47 -17.16 -3.85 4.11
CA ASP A 47 -16.19 -3.33 5.08
C ASP A 47 -15.09 -4.35 5.41
N SER A 48 -14.94 -5.37 4.57
CA SER A 48 -13.85 -6.34 4.71
C SER A 48 -12.50 -5.68 4.45
N PRO A 49 -11.43 -6.15 5.13
CA PRO A 49 -10.08 -5.75 4.76
C PRO A 49 -9.87 -5.99 3.26
N TRP A 50 -9.27 -5.04 2.58
CA TRP A 50 -8.99 -5.09 1.13
C TRP A 50 -10.21 -5.00 0.20
N ASP A 51 -11.39 -4.64 0.70
CA ASP A 51 -12.44 -4.16 -0.19
C ASP A 51 -11.91 -2.92 -0.94
N MET A 52 -11.95 -2.91 -2.28
CA MET A 52 -11.38 -1.80 -3.07
C MET A 52 -12.08 -0.47 -2.79
N GLU A 53 -13.41 -0.51 -2.67
CA GLU A 53 -14.25 0.65 -2.40
C GLU A 53 -15.19 0.35 -1.22
N PRO A 54 -14.67 0.33 0.02
CA PRO A 54 -15.46 -0.06 1.18
C PRO A 54 -16.59 0.91 1.47
N CYS A 55 -17.71 0.37 1.97
CA CYS A 55 -18.86 1.12 2.45
C CYS A 55 -19.38 0.49 3.73
N SER A 56 -19.17 1.16 4.86
CA SER A 56 -19.60 0.71 6.20
C SER A 56 -21.10 0.93 6.46
N LYS A 57 -21.84 1.58 5.54
CA LYS A 57 -23.28 1.71 5.65
C LYS A 57 -24.00 0.45 5.20
N ILE A 58 -25.06 0.09 5.92
CA ILE A 58 -25.91 -1.05 5.60
C ILE A 58 -27.01 -0.61 4.64
N HIS A 59 -27.08 -1.23 3.48
CA HIS A 59 -28.15 -1.02 2.51
C HIS A 59 -28.97 -2.30 2.32
N GLN A 60 -30.30 -2.17 2.35
CA GLN A 60 -31.23 -3.27 2.11
C GLN A 60 -31.78 -3.21 0.69
N ILE A 61 -31.78 -4.35 -0.01
CA ILE A 61 -32.34 -4.47 -1.36
C ILE A 61 -33.50 -5.46 -1.33
N GLN A 62 -34.73 -4.95 -1.48
CA GLN A 62 -35.92 -5.79 -1.50
C GLN A 62 -37.02 -5.17 -2.39
N PRO A 63 -37.42 -5.83 -3.51
CA PRO A 63 -36.86 -7.08 -4.04
C PRO A 63 -35.41 -6.92 -4.48
N MET A 64 -34.72 -8.06 -4.74
CA MET A 64 -33.33 -8.05 -5.18
C MET A 64 -33.20 -7.38 -6.56
N VAL A 65 -32.34 -6.34 -6.67
CA VAL A 65 -32.02 -5.57 -7.87
C VAL A 65 -30.51 -5.36 -7.90
N TRP A 66 -29.83 -5.79 -8.95
CA TRP A 66 -28.38 -5.87 -9.01
C TRP A 66 -27.69 -4.59 -9.55
N ASP A 67 -28.43 -3.67 -10.14
CA ASP A 67 -27.97 -2.39 -10.68
C ASP A 67 -28.37 -1.18 -9.81
N GLN A 68 -28.71 -1.42 -8.54
CA GLN A 68 -29.08 -0.38 -7.58
C GLN A 68 -27.86 0.45 -7.19
N VAL A 69 -27.94 1.78 -7.29
CA VAL A 69 -26.93 2.72 -6.84
C VAL A 69 -27.33 3.30 -5.47
N PHE A 70 -26.37 3.39 -4.57
CA PHE A 70 -26.52 4.06 -3.28
C PHE A 70 -25.48 5.18 -3.11
N GLU A 71 -25.80 6.22 -2.33
CA GLU A 71 -24.92 7.34 -1.99
C GLU A 71 -24.38 8.11 -3.22
N ASP A 72 -25.05 8.01 -4.38
CA ASP A 72 -24.58 8.54 -5.67
C ASP A 72 -23.19 8.01 -6.09
N ASP A 73 -22.81 6.83 -5.57
CA ASP A 73 -21.55 6.17 -5.84
C ASP A 73 -21.79 4.83 -6.58
N PRO A 74 -21.43 4.72 -7.87
CA PRO A 74 -21.57 3.49 -8.63
C PRO A 74 -20.65 2.35 -8.13
N GLU A 75 -19.56 2.66 -7.41
CA GLU A 75 -18.62 1.65 -6.91
C GLU A 75 -19.30 0.71 -5.92
N TRP A 76 -20.29 1.19 -5.15
CA TRP A 76 -21.11 0.31 -4.31
C TRP A 76 -21.81 -0.81 -5.11
N SER A 77 -22.34 -0.47 -6.28
CA SER A 77 -23.00 -1.46 -7.16
C SER A 77 -21.99 -2.44 -7.75
N TYR A 78 -20.80 -2.00 -8.06
CA TYR A 78 -19.73 -2.88 -8.51
C TYR A 78 -19.32 -3.85 -7.40
N MET A 79 -19.14 -3.39 -6.15
CA MET A 79 -18.88 -4.27 -5.01
C MET A 79 -19.98 -5.34 -4.85
N LEU A 80 -21.26 -4.96 -4.96
CA LEU A 80 -22.37 -5.90 -4.92
C LEU A 80 -22.22 -7.00 -5.99
N ASN A 81 -21.81 -6.64 -7.21
CA ASN A 81 -21.74 -7.54 -8.36
C ASN A 81 -20.43 -8.34 -8.46
N ARG A 82 -19.40 -8.05 -7.64
CA ARG A 82 -18.21 -8.92 -7.43
C ARG A 82 -18.58 -10.19 -6.70
N GLN A 83 -19.61 -10.14 -5.84
CA GLN A 83 -20.19 -11.26 -5.11
C GLN A 83 -19.20 -12.03 -4.20
N GLU A 84 -18.12 -11.42 -3.77
CA GLU A 84 -17.12 -12.08 -2.91
C GLU A 84 -17.71 -12.53 -1.56
N TYR A 85 -18.73 -11.83 -1.06
CA TYR A 85 -19.49 -12.21 0.13
C TYR A 85 -20.18 -13.59 0.04
N LEU A 86 -20.34 -14.18 -1.16
CA LEU A 86 -20.92 -15.52 -1.30
C LEU A 86 -20.06 -16.60 -0.64
N LEU A 87 -18.75 -16.41 -0.55
CA LEU A 87 -17.85 -17.36 0.11
C LEU A 87 -18.09 -17.44 1.62
N GLN A 88 -18.62 -16.37 2.25
CA GLN A 88 -18.94 -16.37 3.68
C GLN A 88 -20.02 -17.43 4.02
N PHE A 89 -20.96 -17.71 3.10
CA PHE A 89 -21.97 -18.75 3.29
C PHE A 89 -21.36 -20.14 3.42
N MET A 90 -20.23 -20.40 2.73
CA MET A 90 -19.52 -21.68 2.87
C MET A 90 -18.88 -21.80 4.24
N ILE A 91 -18.34 -20.70 4.81
CA ILE A 91 -17.82 -20.70 6.19
C ILE A 91 -18.96 -20.99 7.19
N GLY A 92 -20.10 -20.31 7.07
CA GLY A 92 -21.27 -20.52 7.92
C GLY A 92 -21.75 -21.96 7.86
N TYR A 93 -21.89 -22.52 6.67
CA TYR A 93 -22.28 -23.91 6.46
C TYR A 93 -21.29 -24.91 7.09
N LEU A 94 -20.00 -24.71 6.91
CA LEU A 94 -18.98 -25.60 7.47
C LEU A 94 -18.96 -25.58 9.00
N VAL A 95 -19.17 -24.43 9.62
CA VAL A 95 -19.15 -24.28 11.06
C VAL A 95 -20.47 -24.76 11.72
N GLU A 96 -21.61 -24.33 11.21
CA GLU A 96 -22.92 -24.57 11.85
C GLU A 96 -23.68 -25.75 11.24
N GLY A 97 -23.34 -26.20 10.03
CA GLY A 97 -24.03 -27.26 9.32
C GLY A 97 -25.41 -26.85 8.76
N ASP A 98 -25.75 -25.54 8.82
CA ASP A 98 -27.05 -25.02 8.41
C ASP A 98 -27.12 -24.92 6.87
N LYS A 99 -28.07 -25.63 6.28
CA LYS A 99 -28.29 -25.64 4.83
C LYS A 99 -28.99 -24.40 4.32
N ASP A 100 -29.62 -23.60 5.16
CA ASP A 100 -30.28 -22.36 4.75
C ASP A 100 -29.24 -21.35 4.22
N TYR A 101 -28.01 -21.36 4.73
CA TYR A 101 -26.90 -20.59 4.16
C TYR A 101 -26.64 -20.96 2.70
N ILE A 102 -26.62 -22.26 2.38
CA ILE A 102 -26.39 -22.71 1.01
C ILE A 102 -27.55 -22.35 0.10
N GLN A 103 -28.80 -22.46 0.58
CA GLN A 103 -29.97 -22.05 -0.20
C GLN A 103 -29.95 -20.55 -0.50
N LYS A 104 -29.55 -19.73 0.48
CA LYS A 104 -29.44 -18.28 0.28
C LYS A 104 -28.30 -17.90 -0.66
N CYS A 105 -27.15 -18.55 -0.54
CA CYS A 105 -26.03 -18.41 -1.48
C CYS A 105 -26.46 -18.72 -2.92
N LYS A 106 -27.11 -19.86 -3.12
CA LYS A 106 -27.67 -20.25 -4.43
C LYS A 106 -28.72 -19.27 -4.93
N PHE A 107 -29.58 -18.75 -4.04
CA PHE A 107 -30.55 -17.73 -4.41
C PHE A 107 -29.87 -16.52 -5.04
N PHE A 108 -28.85 -15.93 -4.40
CA PHE A 108 -28.15 -14.79 -4.97
C PHE A 108 -27.49 -15.09 -6.31
N LEU A 109 -26.85 -16.25 -6.42
CA LEU A 109 -26.16 -16.68 -7.63
C LEU A 109 -27.14 -16.87 -8.81
N PHE A 110 -28.25 -17.60 -8.60
CA PHE A 110 -29.21 -17.88 -9.67
C PHE A 110 -30.10 -16.68 -9.99
N ASP A 111 -30.47 -15.87 -9.01
CA ASP A 111 -31.22 -14.63 -9.22
C ASP A 111 -30.40 -13.65 -10.07
N TRP A 112 -29.05 -13.54 -9.80
CA TRP A 112 -28.17 -12.74 -10.64
C TRP A 112 -28.12 -13.26 -12.08
N ILE A 113 -27.96 -14.57 -12.29
CA ILE A 113 -27.95 -15.18 -13.63
C ILE A 113 -29.27 -14.90 -14.39
N GLU A 114 -30.42 -14.91 -13.70
CA GLU A 114 -31.72 -14.65 -14.30
C GLU A 114 -31.95 -13.17 -14.63
N GLN A 115 -31.42 -12.27 -13.86
CA GLN A 115 -31.57 -10.83 -14.09
C GLN A 115 -30.62 -10.27 -15.14
N VAL A 116 -29.43 -10.86 -15.36
CA VAL A 116 -28.50 -10.42 -16.42
C VAL A 116 -29.09 -10.79 -17.81
N ARG A 117 -29.52 -9.75 -18.51
CA ARG A 117 -30.07 -9.89 -19.88
C ARG A 117 -28.98 -9.80 -20.95
N GLU A 118 -28.05 -8.87 -20.77
CA GLU A 118 -26.98 -8.57 -21.70
C GLU A 118 -25.71 -8.18 -20.94
N PHE A 119 -24.55 -8.60 -21.45
CA PHE A 119 -23.25 -8.19 -20.94
C PHE A 119 -22.79 -6.91 -21.65
N SER A 120 -22.45 -5.88 -20.86
CA SER A 120 -21.95 -4.62 -21.37
C SER A 120 -20.88 -4.04 -20.46
N PRO A 121 -19.79 -3.47 -21.01
CA PRO A 121 -18.76 -2.80 -20.21
C PRO A 121 -19.27 -1.56 -19.44
N GLN A 122 -20.41 -1.01 -19.82
CA GLN A 122 -21.05 0.14 -19.17
C GLN A 122 -22.09 -0.27 -18.13
N SER A 123 -22.43 -1.55 -18.05
CA SER A 123 -23.40 -2.05 -17.07
C SER A 123 -22.82 -2.11 -15.67
N LEU A 124 -23.58 -1.66 -14.67
CA LEU A 124 -23.24 -1.83 -13.26
C LEU A 124 -23.13 -3.31 -12.83
N MET A 125 -23.78 -4.21 -13.56
CA MET A 125 -23.75 -5.65 -13.29
C MET A 125 -22.56 -6.36 -13.93
N THR A 126 -22.03 -5.84 -15.05
CA THR A 126 -21.12 -6.62 -15.91
C THR A 126 -19.91 -5.82 -16.41
N ARG A 127 -19.50 -4.73 -15.72
CA ARG A 127 -18.21 -4.07 -16.02
C ARG A 127 -17.10 -5.13 -16.03
N THR A 128 -16.18 -5.10 -16.98
CA THR A 128 -15.22 -6.20 -17.22
C THR A 128 -14.35 -6.54 -16.01
N LEU A 129 -13.93 -5.54 -15.22
CA LEU A 129 -13.19 -5.76 -13.97
C LEU A 129 -14.01 -6.62 -12.99
N ASP A 130 -15.26 -6.20 -12.70
CA ASP A 130 -16.10 -6.86 -11.71
C ASP A 130 -16.57 -8.23 -12.21
N THR A 131 -16.67 -8.40 -13.52
CA THR A 131 -16.91 -9.70 -14.14
C THR A 131 -15.72 -10.65 -13.90
N GLY A 132 -14.48 -10.15 -13.95
CA GLY A 132 -13.30 -10.94 -13.63
C GLY A 132 -13.30 -11.40 -12.17
N ILE A 133 -13.46 -10.46 -11.24
CA ILE A 133 -13.52 -10.76 -9.79
C ILE A 133 -14.65 -11.73 -9.48
N ARG A 134 -15.84 -11.50 -10.01
CA ARG A 134 -16.99 -12.40 -9.83
C ARG A 134 -16.72 -13.79 -10.41
N SER A 135 -16.16 -13.91 -11.61
CA SER A 135 -15.84 -15.20 -12.22
C SER A 135 -14.86 -16.00 -11.37
N PHE A 136 -13.89 -15.34 -10.76
CA PHE A 136 -12.94 -15.98 -9.85
C PHE A 136 -13.60 -16.38 -8.52
N THR A 137 -14.46 -15.55 -7.97
CA THR A 137 -15.29 -15.86 -6.80
C THR A 137 -16.19 -17.07 -7.06
N TRP A 138 -16.85 -17.10 -8.23
CA TRP A 138 -17.71 -18.23 -8.60
C TRP A 138 -16.93 -19.52 -8.82
N LEU A 139 -15.73 -19.47 -9.39
CA LEU A 139 -14.86 -20.64 -9.45
C LEU A 139 -14.56 -21.21 -8.07
N LYS A 140 -14.12 -20.34 -7.13
CA LYS A 140 -13.84 -20.72 -5.74
C LYS A 140 -15.07 -21.34 -5.08
N LEU A 141 -16.21 -20.67 -5.19
CA LEU A 141 -17.49 -21.15 -4.65
C LEU A 141 -17.89 -22.50 -5.26
N LEU A 142 -17.82 -22.63 -6.59
CA LEU A 142 -18.19 -23.84 -7.32
C LEU A 142 -17.33 -25.04 -6.89
N LEU A 143 -16.03 -24.85 -6.71
CA LEU A 143 -15.14 -25.91 -6.23
C LEU A 143 -15.54 -26.39 -4.83
N LEU A 144 -15.93 -25.49 -3.93
CA LEU A 144 -16.41 -25.83 -2.58
C LEU A 144 -17.78 -26.51 -2.60
N LEU A 145 -18.74 -25.99 -3.38
CA LEU A 145 -20.07 -26.60 -3.53
C LEU A 145 -19.98 -28.03 -4.07
N LEU A 146 -19.10 -28.25 -5.04
CA LEU A 146 -18.88 -29.62 -5.61
C LEU A 146 -18.15 -30.52 -4.60
N LYS A 147 -17.16 -30.00 -3.88
CA LYS A 147 -16.42 -30.75 -2.86
C LYS A 147 -17.32 -31.30 -1.75
N PHE A 148 -18.35 -30.55 -1.35
CA PHE A 148 -19.27 -30.91 -0.27
C PHE A 148 -20.59 -31.48 -0.74
N ASP A 149 -20.74 -31.81 -2.04
CA ASP A 149 -21.96 -32.40 -2.66
C ASP A 149 -23.20 -31.52 -2.39
N LEU A 150 -23.06 -30.23 -2.60
CA LEU A 150 -24.10 -29.22 -2.35
C LEU A 150 -24.76 -28.69 -3.63
N LEU A 151 -24.40 -29.23 -4.80
CA LEU A 151 -24.85 -28.73 -6.09
C LEU A 151 -25.44 -29.86 -6.96
N GLU A 152 -26.63 -29.64 -7.53
CA GLU A 152 -27.21 -30.54 -8.49
C GLU A 152 -26.57 -30.37 -9.90
N GLU A 153 -26.62 -31.42 -10.74
CA GLU A 153 -26.04 -31.37 -12.09
C GLU A 153 -26.61 -30.23 -12.96
N LYS A 154 -27.91 -29.99 -12.88
CA LYS A 154 -28.57 -28.89 -13.62
C LYS A 154 -28.17 -27.52 -13.13
N GLU A 155 -27.90 -27.37 -11.83
CA GLU A 155 -27.40 -26.16 -11.23
C GLU A 155 -25.97 -25.90 -11.69
N LEU A 156 -25.10 -26.93 -11.68
CA LEU A 156 -23.75 -26.89 -12.21
C LEU A 156 -23.74 -26.41 -13.66
N GLU A 157 -24.54 -27.04 -14.53
CA GLU A 157 -24.65 -26.70 -15.95
C GLU A 157 -25.01 -25.20 -16.13
N LYS A 158 -26.01 -24.72 -15.38
CA LYS A 158 -26.46 -23.32 -15.43
C LYS A 158 -25.31 -22.33 -15.05
N ILE A 159 -24.53 -22.66 -14.02
CA ILE A 159 -23.39 -21.85 -13.60
C ILE A 159 -22.28 -21.86 -14.67
N LEU A 160 -21.94 -23.03 -15.21
CA LEU A 160 -20.89 -23.16 -16.23
C LEU A 160 -21.25 -22.40 -17.51
N VAL A 161 -22.50 -22.46 -17.97
CA VAL A 161 -22.98 -21.66 -19.12
C VAL A 161 -22.84 -20.14 -18.84
N SER A 162 -23.10 -19.71 -17.62
CA SER A 162 -22.92 -18.30 -17.26
C SER A 162 -21.44 -17.91 -17.20
N LEU A 163 -20.57 -18.77 -16.65
CA LEU A 163 -19.12 -18.53 -16.61
C LEU A 163 -18.52 -18.46 -18.02
N GLU A 164 -18.93 -19.35 -18.93
CA GLU A 164 -18.49 -19.32 -20.32
C GLU A 164 -18.83 -17.97 -20.99
N LYS A 165 -20.04 -17.47 -20.81
CA LYS A 165 -20.48 -16.17 -21.30
C LYS A 165 -19.65 -15.01 -20.68
N GLN A 166 -19.30 -15.09 -19.39
CA GLN A 166 -18.49 -14.09 -18.72
C GLN A 166 -17.07 -14.09 -19.29
N ILE A 167 -16.48 -15.25 -19.55
CA ILE A 167 -15.14 -15.40 -20.15
C ILE A 167 -15.14 -14.84 -21.58
N ASP A 168 -16.09 -15.22 -22.41
CA ASP A 168 -16.23 -14.72 -23.79
C ASP A 168 -16.40 -13.19 -23.81
N PHE A 169 -17.20 -12.68 -22.89
CA PHE A 169 -17.40 -11.24 -22.74
C PHE A 169 -16.10 -10.52 -22.36
N MET A 170 -15.39 -10.97 -21.34
CA MET A 170 -14.11 -10.36 -20.93
C MET A 170 -13.10 -10.39 -22.06
N LYS A 171 -12.93 -11.53 -22.77
CA LYS A 171 -12.04 -11.66 -23.92
C LYS A 171 -12.42 -10.70 -25.06
N SER A 172 -13.73 -10.62 -25.40
CA SER A 172 -14.23 -9.80 -26.51
C SER A 172 -14.10 -8.29 -26.25
N TYR A 173 -14.17 -7.86 -25.00
CA TYR A 173 -14.06 -6.44 -24.61
C TYR A 173 -12.73 -6.10 -23.98
N TYR A 174 -11.75 -7.01 -24.00
CA TYR A 174 -10.40 -6.73 -23.52
C TYR A 174 -9.77 -5.58 -24.33
N ARG A 175 -9.13 -4.64 -23.64
CA ARG A 175 -8.47 -3.49 -24.26
C ARG A 175 -6.97 -3.55 -23.99
N ALA A 176 -6.14 -3.18 -24.97
CA ALA A 176 -4.68 -3.18 -24.83
C ALA A 176 -4.18 -2.40 -23.60
N LYS A 177 -4.87 -1.33 -23.18
CA LYS A 177 -4.50 -0.60 -21.97
C LYS A 177 -4.58 -1.43 -20.69
N TYR A 178 -5.32 -2.54 -20.68
CA TYR A 178 -5.45 -3.40 -19.50
C TYR A 178 -4.21 -4.25 -19.27
N THR A 179 -3.36 -4.41 -20.27
CA THR A 179 -2.04 -5.05 -20.08
C THR A 179 -1.20 -4.28 -19.05
N LEU A 180 -1.36 -2.95 -19.00
CA LEU A 180 -0.74 -2.08 -18.00
C LEU A 180 -1.80 -1.56 -17.00
N SER A 181 -2.50 -2.47 -16.32
CA SER A 181 -3.49 -2.14 -15.29
C SER A 181 -3.87 -3.38 -14.49
N ASN A 182 -4.14 -3.21 -13.19
CA ASN A 182 -4.71 -4.26 -12.34
C ASN A 182 -5.95 -4.92 -12.98
N TRP A 183 -6.75 -4.15 -13.75
CA TRP A 183 -7.91 -4.67 -14.48
C TRP A 183 -7.58 -5.84 -15.40
N GLY A 184 -6.42 -5.84 -16.02
CA GLY A 184 -5.99 -6.93 -16.88
C GLY A 184 -5.77 -8.22 -16.10
N ILE A 185 -4.97 -8.17 -15.06
CA ILE A 185 -4.64 -9.33 -14.21
C ILE A 185 -5.91 -9.93 -13.60
N LEU A 186 -6.82 -9.08 -13.09
CA LEU A 186 -8.09 -9.51 -12.50
C LEU A 186 -9.08 -10.10 -13.52
N GLN A 187 -8.84 -9.93 -14.82
CA GLN A 187 -9.61 -10.59 -15.89
C GLN A 187 -8.92 -11.86 -16.41
N THR A 188 -7.60 -11.87 -16.53
CA THR A 188 -6.86 -13.01 -17.11
C THR A 188 -6.70 -14.17 -16.14
N ILE A 189 -6.46 -13.93 -14.86
CA ILE A 189 -6.34 -14.98 -13.84
C ILE A 189 -7.57 -15.89 -13.76
N PRO A 190 -8.82 -15.38 -13.67
CA PRO A 190 -9.99 -16.25 -13.68
C PRO A 190 -10.16 -17.07 -14.97
N MET A 191 -9.81 -16.52 -16.14
CA MET A 191 -9.85 -17.30 -17.39
C MET A 191 -8.92 -18.50 -17.32
N LEU A 192 -7.66 -18.30 -16.86
CA LEU A 192 -6.69 -19.37 -16.66
C LEU A 192 -7.17 -20.41 -15.65
N ALA A 193 -7.59 -19.95 -14.48
CA ALA A 193 -8.00 -20.84 -13.41
C ALA A 193 -9.23 -21.69 -13.81
N ILE A 194 -10.25 -21.08 -14.42
CA ILE A 194 -11.45 -21.79 -14.87
C ILE A 194 -11.10 -22.83 -15.94
N TYR A 195 -10.21 -22.52 -16.89
CA TYR A 195 -9.73 -23.49 -17.85
C TYR A 195 -9.11 -24.74 -17.18
N HIS A 196 -8.21 -24.53 -16.25
CA HIS A 196 -7.55 -25.64 -15.54
C HIS A 196 -8.57 -26.55 -14.85
N PHE A 197 -9.63 -25.99 -14.27
CA PHE A 197 -10.61 -26.79 -13.55
C PHE A 197 -11.75 -27.36 -14.42
N PHE A 198 -12.14 -26.68 -15.52
CA PHE A 198 -13.40 -26.99 -16.23
C PHE A 198 -13.30 -27.11 -17.75
N SER A 199 -12.13 -27.17 -18.37
CA SER A 199 -12.00 -27.39 -19.82
C SER A 199 -12.46 -28.76 -20.29
N ASP A 200 -12.81 -29.69 -19.40
CA ASP A 200 -13.51 -30.93 -19.74
C ASP A 200 -15.04 -30.74 -19.88
N LYS A 201 -15.57 -29.55 -19.55
CA LYS A 201 -17.02 -29.23 -19.58
C LYS A 201 -17.35 -27.98 -20.40
N MET A 202 -16.38 -27.16 -20.75
CA MET A 202 -16.51 -25.90 -21.50
C MET A 202 -15.42 -25.79 -22.55
N ASP A 203 -15.71 -25.13 -23.67
CA ASP A 203 -14.71 -24.83 -24.72
C ASP A 203 -13.99 -23.51 -24.37
N LEU A 204 -12.84 -23.63 -23.75
CA LEU A 204 -12.08 -22.49 -23.21
C LEU A 204 -10.67 -22.36 -23.80
N GLU A 205 -10.32 -23.12 -24.84
CA GLU A 205 -8.95 -23.20 -25.37
C GLU A 205 -8.43 -21.85 -25.84
N GLU A 206 -9.23 -21.11 -26.61
CA GLU A 206 -8.85 -19.78 -27.08
C GLU A 206 -8.70 -18.75 -25.94
N ALA A 207 -9.57 -18.81 -24.94
CA ALA A 207 -9.49 -17.92 -23.78
C ALA A 207 -8.24 -18.23 -22.93
N TYR A 208 -7.91 -19.50 -22.79
CA TYR A 208 -6.70 -19.95 -22.09
C TYR A 208 -5.43 -19.45 -22.77
N HIS A 209 -5.27 -19.63 -24.09
CA HIS A 209 -4.12 -19.15 -24.82
C HIS A 209 -3.99 -17.63 -24.72
N PHE A 210 -5.08 -16.90 -24.94
CA PHE A 210 -5.12 -15.45 -24.79
C PHE A 210 -4.67 -15.03 -23.37
N ALA A 211 -5.28 -15.59 -22.34
CA ALA A 211 -5.00 -15.22 -20.96
C ALA A 211 -3.58 -15.58 -20.51
N SER A 212 -3.02 -16.69 -21.04
CA SER A 212 -1.64 -17.10 -20.72
C SER A 212 -0.61 -16.13 -21.29
N GLU A 213 -0.81 -15.67 -22.53
CA GLU A 213 0.08 -14.69 -23.17
C GLU A 213 -0.04 -13.31 -22.51
N GLU A 214 -1.29 -12.88 -22.23
CA GLU A 214 -1.53 -11.59 -21.57
C GLU A 214 -1.02 -11.56 -20.13
N LEU A 215 -1.23 -12.60 -19.33
CA LEU A 215 -0.74 -12.62 -17.95
C LEU A 215 0.79 -12.49 -17.89
N LYS A 216 1.49 -13.13 -18.82
CA LYS A 216 2.94 -13.00 -18.92
C LYS A 216 3.35 -11.54 -19.19
N GLN A 217 2.72 -10.89 -20.18
CA GLN A 217 3.00 -9.49 -20.49
C GLN A 217 2.62 -8.56 -19.35
N GLN A 218 1.48 -8.81 -18.69
CA GLN A 218 1.02 -8.06 -17.54
C GLN A 218 2.02 -8.10 -16.38
N ILE A 219 2.55 -9.27 -16.05
CA ILE A 219 3.56 -9.43 -15.01
C ILE A 219 4.84 -8.68 -15.38
N GLU A 220 5.34 -8.86 -16.62
CA GLU A 220 6.54 -8.20 -17.10
C GLU A 220 6.44 -6.67 -17.14
N THR A 221 5.24 -6.12 -17.32
CA THR A 221 5.01 -4.67 -17.43
C THR A 221 4.53 -4.00 -16.15
N GLN A 222 3.80 -4.73 -15.29
CA GLN A 222 3.20 -4.16 -14.09
C GLN A 222 4.03 -4.35 -12.83
N ILE A 223 4.81 -5.43 -12.74
CA ILE A 223 5.64 -5.68 -11.57
C ILE A 223 7.06 -5.26 -11.88
N LEU A 224 7.53 -4.28 -11.11
CA LEU A 224 8.86 -3.71 -11.27
C LEU A 224 9.94 -4.70 -10.76
N GLY A 225 11.19 -4.47 -11.11
CA GLY A 225 12.31 -5.34 -10.74
C GLY A 225 12.50 -5.51 -9.23
N ASP A 226 12.12 -4.49 -8.46
CA ASP A 226 12.15 -4.46 -7.00
C ASP A 226 10.93 -5.15 -6.34
N GLY A 227 9.97 -5.65 -7.13
CA GLY A 227 8.76 -6.33 -6.67
C GLY A 227 7.57 -5.42 -6.40
N SER A 228 7.71 -4.11 -6.49
CA SER A 228 6.57 -3.19 -6.39
C SER A 228 5.70 -3.23 -7.65
N GLN A 229 4.43 -2.88 -7.52
CA GLN A 229 3.53 -2.75 -8.64
C GLN A 229 3.57 -1.29 -9.16
N PHE A 230 3.61 -1.10 -10.47
CA PHE A 230 3.91 0.18 -11.12
C PHE A 230 2.92 1.32 -10.81
N GLU A 231 1.69 1.01 -10.38
CA GLU A 231 0.64 2.01 -10.15
C GLU A 231 0.90 2.90 -8.92
N GLN A 232 1.95 2.62 -8.14
CA GLN A 232 2.37 3.43 -6.99
C GLN A 232 1.29 3.59 -5.91
N SER A 233 0.52 2.52 -5.68
CA SER A 233 -0.50 2.42 -4.63
C SER A 233 -0.43 1.04 -3.98
N ILE A 234 -0.36 1.01 -2.65
CA ILE A 234 -0.27 -0.27 -1.93
C ILE A 234 -1.54 -1.11 -2.05
N LEU A 235 -2.71 -0.49 -2.14
CA LEU A 235 -3.97 -1.21 -2.34
C LEU A 235 -3.95 -1.99 -3.65
N TYR A 236 -3.60 -1.34 -4.76
CA TYR A 236 -3.58 -2.00 -6.08
C TYR A 236 -2.42 -2.99 -6.22
N HIS A 237 -1.31 -2.77 -5.52
CA HIS A 237 -0.27 -3.78 -5.37
C HIS A 237 -0.82 -5.05 -4.69
N VAL A 238 -1.58 -4.91 -3.60
CA VAL A 238 -2.16 -6.05 -2.88
C VAL A 238 -3.22 -6.76 -3.72
N GLU A 239 -4.04 -6.06 -4.50
CA GLU A 239 -5.03 -6.67 -5.38
C GLU A 239 -4.36 -7.59 -6.43
N VAL A 240 -3.31 -7.12 -7.07
CA VAL A 240 -2.54 -7.91 -8.03
C VAL A 240 -1.84 -9.09 -7.33
N TYR A 241 -1.22 -8.83 -6.19
CA TYR A 241 -0.56 -9.86 -5.39
C TYR A 241 -1.52 -10.97 -4.94
N LYS A 242 -2.67 -10.58 -4.37
CA LYS A 242 -3.72 -11.51 -3.90
C LYS A 242 -4.24 -12.39 -5.03
N ALA A 243 -4.48 -11.82 -6.22
CA ALA A 243 -4.96 -12.59 -7.36
C ALA A 243 -3.93 -13.67 -7.80
N LEU A 244 -2.65 -13.32 -7.84
CA LEU A 244 -1.56 -14.27 -8.15
C LEU A 244 -1.37 -15.32 -7.05
N LEU A 245 -1.44 -14.93 -5.78
CA LEU A 245 -1.33 -15.83 -4.64
C LEU A 245 -2.49 -16.83 -4.61
N ASP A 246 -3.71 -16.36 -4.85
CA ASP A 246 -4.92 -17.20 -4.94
C ASP A 246 -4.86 -18.18 -6.12
N LEU A 247 -4.30 -17.76 -7.26
CA LEU A 247 -4.05 -18.67 -8.37
C LEU A 247 -3.12 -19.82 -7.96
N CYS A 248 -2.03 -19.51 -7.24
CA CYS A 248 -1.10 -20.52 -6.72
C CYS A 248 -1.72 -21.38 -5.60
N LEU A 249 -2.63 -20.83 -4.80
CA LEU A 249 -3.42 -21.62 -3.83
C LEU A 249 -4.33 -22.62 -4.50
N LEU A 250 -4.99 -22.24 -5.59
CA LEU A 250 -5.85 -23.12 -6.34
C LEU A 250 -5.05 -24.16 -7.14
N LEU A 251 -3.96 -23.74 -7.77
CA LEU A 251 -3.09 -24.52 -8.66
C LEU A 251 -1.65 -24.57 -8.12
N PRO A 252 -1.35 -25.39 -7.10
CA PRO A 252 -0.03 -25.41 -6.46
C PRO A 252 1.13 -25.71 -7.41
N ASP A 253 0.87 -26.42 -8.51
CA ASP A 253 1.89 -26.73 -9.52
C ASP A 253 2.44 -25.48 -10.21
N LEU A 254 1.72 -24.35 -10.16
CA LEU A 254 2.18 -23.05 -10.67
C LEU A 254 3.04 -22.28 -9.65
N GLN A 255 3.05 -22.68 -8.38
CA GLN A 255 3.74 -21.94 -7.32
C GLN A 255 5.23 -21.76 -7.61
N ASP A 256 5.93 -22.78 -8.06
CA ASP A 256 7.37 -22.71 -8.35
C ASP A 256 7.69 -21.66 -9.43
N SER A 257 6.78 -21.47 -10.40
CA SER A 257 6.94 -20.48 -11.47
C SER A 257 6.79 -19.04 -10.99
N TYR A 258 6.03 -18.81 -9.93
CA TYR A 258 5.75 -17.48 -9.38
C TYR A 258 6.39 -17.24 -8.01
N GLN A 259 7.13 -18.20 -7.45
CA GLN A 259 7.66 -18.14 -6.09
C GLN A 259 8.50 -16.88 -5.84
N GLU A 260 9.51 -16.61 -6.68
CA GLU A 260 10.39 -15.45 -6.51
C GLU A 260 9.64 -14.12 -6.66
N LEU A 261 8.71 -14.04 -7.61
CA LEU A 261 7.87 -12.88 -7.82
C LEU A 261 7.01 -12.58 -6.60
N LEU A 262 6.30 -13.59 -6.11
CA LEU A 262 5.44 -13.47 -4.94
C LEU A 262 6.22 -13.15 -3.66
N GLU A 263 7.44 -13.67 -3.51
CA GLU A 263 8.33 -13.32 -2.39
C GLU A 263 8.72 -11.84 -2.40
N LYS A 264 9.08 -11.29 -3.57
CA LYS A 264 9.39 -9.86 -3.72
C LYS A 264 8.17 -8.98 -3.43
N MET A 265 7.03 -9.32 -4.00
CA MET A 265 5.78 -8.59 -3.77
C MET A 265 5.34 -8.64 -2.30
N ALA A 266 5.41 -9.80 -1.64
CA ALA A 266 5.12 -9.94 -0.21
C ALA A 266 6.10 -9.15 0.67
N THR A 267 7.37 -9.09 0.29
CA THR A 267 8.39 -8.27 0.98
C THR A 267 8.05 -6.79 0.86
N TYR A 268 7.56 -6.34 -0.31
CA TYR A 268 7.09 -4.97 -0.47
C TYR A 268 5.92 -4.68 0.48
N ILE A 269 4.90 -5.55 0.56
CA ILE A 269 3.78 -5.41 1.51
C ILE A 269 4.30 -5.33 2.95
N GLN A 270 5.23 -6.23 3.33
CA GLN A 270 5.84 -6.22 4.66
C GLN A 270 6.53 -4.88 4.96
N MET A 271 7.26 -4.32 3.99
CA MET A 271 7.97 -3.05 4.18
C MET A 271 7.03 -1.84 4.23
N MET A 272 5.90 -1.88 3.50
CA MET A 272 4.84 -0.85 3.55
C MET A 272 3.92 -0.97 4.77
N THR A 273 4.10 -2.02 5.58
CA THR A 273 3.37 -2.20 6.83
C THR A 273 4.07 -1.45 7.97
N GLY A 274 3.36 -0.56 8.64
CA GLY A 274 3.84 0.19 9.78
C GLY A 274 3.99 -0.66 11.06
N LEU A 275 4.40 -0.03 12.15
CA LEU A 275 4.55 -0.68 13.46
C LEU A 275 3.20 -1.06 14.08
N ASP A 276 2.13 -0.41 13.67
CA ASP A 276 0.75 -0.68 14.04
C ASP A 276 0.13 -1.87 13.28
N GLY A 277 0.89 -2.52 12.39
CA GLY A 277 0.44 -3.63 11.56
C GLY A 277 -0.46 -3.22 10.38
N ARG A 278 -0.53 -1.94 10.06
CA ARG A 278 -1.35 -1.39 8.98
C ARG A 278 -0.49 -0.84 7.84
N THR A 279 -1.04 -0.85 6.63
CA THR A 279 -0.38 -0.17 5.51
C THR A 279 -0.41 1.34 5.66
N LEU A 280 0.59 2.00 5.06
CA LEU A 280 0.50 3.42 4.76
C LEU A 280 -0.58 3.69 3.71
N ALA A 281 -1.23 4.85 3.80
CA ALA A 281 -2.31 5.23 2.87
C ALA A 281 -1.81 6.03 1.66
N PHE A 282 -0.57 5.84 1.20
CA PHE A 282 -0.03 6.60 0.07
C PHE A 282 -0.66 6.19 -1.27
N GLY A 283 -0.78 7.17 -2.17
CA GLY A 283 -1.53 6.99 -3.41
C GLY A 283 -3.00 6.68 -3.12
N ASP A 284 -3.70 6.06 -4.08
CA ASP A 284 -5.09 5.63 -3.88
C ASP A 284 -5.16 4.40 -2.99
N SER A 285 -4.87 4.57 -1.69
CA SER A 285 -4.86 3.47 -0.71
C SER A 285 -5.55 3.86 0.59
N ASP A 286 -6.06 2.85 1.26
CA ASP A 286 -6.57 2.94 2.63
C ASP A 286 -5.51 2.41 3.60
N SER A 287 -5.58 2.82 4.86
CA SER A 287 -4.79 2.19 5.92
C SER A 287 -5.45 0.87 6.32
N THR A 288 -4.88 -0.23 5.88
CA THR A 288 -5.46 -1.58 6.02
C THR A 288 -4.56 -2.50 6.83
N GLU A 289 -5.15 -3.31 7.71
CA GLU A 289 -4.40 -4.31 8.49
C GLU A 289 -3.83 -5.39 7.56
N THR A 290 -2.53 -5.70 7.70
CA THR A 290 -1.80 -6.61 6.80
C THR A 290 -1.55 -7.98 7.40
N THR A 291 -1.79 -8.17 8.69
CA THR A 291 -1.37 -9.37 9.43
C THR A 291 -1.93 -10.65 8.82
N GLU A 292 -3.19 -10.67 8.37
CA GLU A 292 -3.80 -11.82 7.71
C GLU A 292 -3.12 -12.14 6.37
N MET A 293 -2.87 -11.12 5.56
CA MET A 293 -2.21 -11.25 4.26
C MET A 293 -0.76 -11.75 4.42
N LEU A 294 0.00 -11.18 5.35
CA LEU A 294 1.38 -11.60 5.60
C LEU A 294 1.46 -12.99 6.21
N SER A 295 0.50 -13.38 7.06
CA SER A 295 0.41 -14.76 7.59
C SER A 295 0.09 -15.76 6.49
N LEU A 296 -0.84 -15.47 5.60
CA LEU A 296 -1.14 -16.28 4.43
C LEU A 296 0.10 -16.44 3.54
N SER A 297 0.77 -15.31 3.25
CA SER A 297 2.00 -15.28 2.46
C SER A 297 3.11 -16.12 3.09
N ALA A 298 3.32 -15.97 4.39
CA ALA A 298 4.34 -16.73 5.12
C ALA A 298 4.13 -18.25 5.03
N VAL A 299 2.87 -18.69 5.11
CA VAL A 299 2.52 -20.12 4.99
C VAL A 299 2.66 -20.61 3.56
N VAL A 300 2.13 -19.86 2.59
CA VAL A 300 2.12 -20.28 1.18
C VAL A 300 3.53 -20.30 0.60
N LEU A 301 4.30 -19.25 0.85
CA LEU A 301 5.65 -19.06 0.31
C LEU A 301 6.76 -19.70 1.14
N ASN A 302 6.42 -20.27 2.31
CA ASN A 302 7.40 -20.83 3.24
C ASN A 302 8.40 -19.77 3.79
N LYS A 303 7.91 -18.54 4.07
CA LYS A 303 8.70 -17.36 4.46
C LYS A 303 8.20 -16.76 5.77
N GLU A 304 8.58 -17.35 6.88
CA GLU A 304 8.16 -16.87 8.20
C GLU A 304 8.69 -15.48 8.59
N ASP A 305 9.78 -15.03 7.97
CA ASP A 305 10.35 -13.69 8.17
C ASP A 305 9.43 -12.56 7.67
N LEU A 306 8.39 -12.87 6.88
CA LEU A 306 7.33 -11.93 6.54
C LEU A 306 6.53 -11.44 7.76
N LEU A 307 6.51 -12.22 8.86
CA LEU A 307 5.77 -11.88 10.08
C LEU A 307 6.52 -10.96 11.04
N ASN A 308 7.71 -10.55 10.77
CA ASN A 308 8.60 -9.70 11.57
C ASN A 308 7.90 -8.82 12.63
N GLY A 309 7.78 -9.29 13.86
CA GLY A 309 7.10 -8.62 14.97
C GLY A 309 5.57 -8.70 14.99
N LEU A 310 4.94 -9.20 13.94
CA LEU A 310 3.49 -9.34 13.86
C LEU A 310 3.00 -10.65 14.50
N ASP A 311 1.76 -10.64 14.97
CA ASP A 311 1.06 -11.85 15.39
C ASP A 311 0.62 -12.66 14.16
N VAL A 312 0.28 -13.94 14.37
CA VAL A 312 -0.30 -14.79 13.32
C VAL A 312 -1.80 -14.62 13.31
N LYS A 313 -2.35 -14.20 12.17
CA LYS A 313 -3.79 -14.16 11.91
C LYS A 313 -4.12 -14.85 10.60
N VAL A 314 -5.32 -15.35 10.46
CA VAL A 314 -5.77 -16.07 9.27
C VAL A 314 -7.05 -15.44 8.74
N ASP A 315 -7.04 -15.11 7.47
CA ASP A 315 -8.26 -14.84 6.72
C ASP A 315 -9.07 -16.13 6.57
N LEU A 316 -10.30 -16.13 7.08
CA LEU A 316 -11.17 -17.30 7.09
C LEU A 316 -11.56 -17.76 5.68
N LEU A 317 -11.62 -16.87 4.69
CA LEU A 317 -11.91 -17.24 3.30
C LEU A 317 -10.73 -18.00 2.70
N SER A 318 -9.52 -17.51 2.88
CA SER A 318 -8.29 -18.16 2.40
C SER A 318 -8.04 -19.50 3.08
N LEU A 319 -8.45 -19.65 4.36
CA LEU A 319 -8.33 -20.90 5.11
C LEU A 319 -9.02 -22.07 4.39
N LEU A 320 -10.15 -21.82 3.70
CA LEU A 320 -10.88 -22.84 2.94
C LEU A 320 -10.05 -23.47 1.81
N PHE A 321 -9.01 -22.78 1.33
CA PHE A 321 -8.21 -23.19 0.17
C PHE A 321 -6.79 -23.64 0.52
N LEU A 322 -6.32 -23.42 1.75
CA LEU A 322 -4.95 -23.76 2.18
C LEU A 322 -4.61 -25.24 2.11
N GLY A 323 -5.57 -26.11 2.42
CA GLY A 323 -5.35 -27.55 2.53
C GLY A 323 -4.66 -27.96 3.82
N ARG A 324 -4.69 -29.28 4.10
CA ARG A 324 -4.33 -29.88 5.41
C ARG A 324 -2.96 -29.48 5.93
N GLU A 325 -1.94 -29.59 5.08
CA GLU A 325 -0.55 -29.38 5.50
C GLU A 325 -0.28 -27.90 5.85
N LYS A 326 -0.82 -26.98 5.06
CA LYS A 326 -0.64 -25.54 5.31
C LYS A 326 -1.42 -25.07 6.54
N VAL A 327 -2.62 -25.61 6.79
CA VAL A 327 -3.38 -25.32 8.03
C VAL A 327 -2.63 -25.84 9.28
N LYS A 328 -2.02 -27.05 9.21
CA LYS A 328 -1.18 -27.56 10.28
C LYS A 328 0.01 -26.65 10.54
N ARG A 329 0.66 -26.18 9.48
CA ARG A 329 1.80 -25.29 9.59
C ARG A 329 1.43 -23.94 10.22
N LEU A 330 0.25 -23.38 9.94
CA LEU A 330 -0.23 -22.18 10.64
C LEU A 330 -0.22 -22.32 12.17
N GLN A 331 -0.54 -23.51 12.68
CA GLN A 331 -0.55 -23.79 14.11
C GLN A 331 0.85 -23.87 14.74
N GLU A 332 1.87 -24.06 13.91
CA GLU A 332 3.27 -24.15 14.33
C GLU A 332 3.97 -22.78 14.33
N PHE A 333 3.35 -21.76 13.73
CA PHE A 333 3.93 -20.41 13.68
C PHE A 333 3.85 -19.73 15.03
N GLU A 334 4.98 -19.19 15.47
CA GLU A 334 5.10 -18.38 16.67
C GLU A 334 5.38 -16.92 16.30
N LYS A 335 4.95 -16.00 17.17
CA LYS A 335 5.31 -14.60 17.04
C LYS A 335 6.83 -14.45 17.09
N ARG A 336 7.40 -13.84 16.06
CA ARG A 336 8.83 -13.54 16.01
C ARG A 336 9.14 -12.20 16.65
N ALA A 337 10.31 -12.09 17.27
CA ALA A 337 10.81 -10.80 17.71
C ALA A 337 11.12 -9.90 16.49
N TRP A 338 10.93 -8.61 16.68
CA TRP A 338 11.31 -7.61 15.67
C TRP A 338 12.79 -7.75 15.31
N GLN A 339 13.07 -7.67 14.01
CA GLN A 339 14.42 -7.52 13.47
C GLN A 339 14.47 -6.19 12.71
N PRO A 340 15.48 -5.35 12.96
CA PRO A 340 15.67 -4.13 12.18
C PRO A 340 15.78 -4.46 10.68
N LYS A 341 15.10 -3.67 9.85
CA LYS A 341 15.09 -3.87 8.41
C LYS A 341 15.06 -2.52 7.70
N SER A 342 15.97 -2.33 6.75
CA SER A 342 15.96 -1.19 5.83
C SER A 342 15.97 -1.68 4.41
N MET A 343 15.23 -1.02 3.54
CA MET A 343 15.14 -1.39 2.13
C MET A 343 14.88 -0.16 1.26
N ILE A 344 15.55 -0.13 0.11
CA ILE A 344 15.22 0.76 -1.00
C ILE A 344 14.59 -0.09 -2.11
N PHE A 345 13.47 0.38 -2.61
CA PHE A 345 12.82 -0.09 -3.83
C PHE A 345 13.19 0.90 -4.93
N GLU A 346 14.25 0.56 -5.68
CA GLU A 346 14.91 1.52 -6.59
C GLU A 346 14.01 1.94 -7.74
N ASP A 347 13.20 1.00 -8.26
CA ASP A 347 12.34 1.25 -9.42
C ASP A 347 11.13 2.12 -9.05
N SER A 348 10.60 1.96 -7.85
CA SER A 348 9.48 2.76 -7.35
C SER A 348 9.91 4.03 -6.58
N GLY A 349 11.20 4.14 -6.23
CA GLY A 349 11.72 5.28 -5.46
C GLY A 349 11.23 5.33 -4.01
N HIS A 350 11.00 4.17 -3.40
CA HIS A 350 10.54 4.04 -2.02
C HIS A 350 11.67 3.57 -1.11
N VAL A 351 11.82 4.23 0.04
CA VAL A 351 12.75 3.81 1.10
C VAL A 351 11.98 3.55 2.37
N CYS A 352 12.19 2.39 2.96
CA CYS A 352 11.62 2.01 4.24
C CYS A 352 12.72 1.65 5.23
N ILE A 353 12.65 2.21 6.43
CA ILE A 353 13.55 1.89 7.54
C ILE A 353 12.68 1.60 8.74
N LYS A 354 12.80 0.41 9.32
CA LYS A 354 12.02 0.05 10.50
C LYS A 354 12.74 -0.86 11.48
N ASP A 355 12.45 -0.67 12.74
CA ASP A 355 12.78 -1.55 13.84
C ASP A 355 11.58 -1.66 14.80
N GLU A 356 11.80 -2.15 16.01
CA GLU A 356 10.73 -2.33 17.00
C GLU A 356 10.04 -1.02 17.41
N HIS A 357 10.74 0.11 17.31
CA HIS A 357 10.27 1.40 17.85
C HIS A 357 10.05 2.47 16.79
N ARG A 358 10.67 2.32 15.61
CA ARG A 358 10.72 3.35 14.57
C ARG A 358 10.34 2.80 13.22
N TYR A 359 9.55 3.57 12.49
CA TYR A 359 9.28 3.34 11.09
C TYR A 359 9.35 4.65 10.32
N LEU A 360 10.24 4.72 9.34
CA LEU A 360 10.37 5.84 8.40
C LEU A 360 10.12 5.31 6.98
N PHE A 361 9.16 5.91 6.31
CA PHE A 361 8.92 5.76 4.88
C PHE A 361 9.26 7.05 4.16
N PHE A 362 9.94 6.96 3.03
CA PHE A 362 10.22 8.08 2.15
C PHE A 362 9.90 7.70 0.71
N LYS A 363 9.29 8.62 -0.03
CA LYS A 363 8.90 8.41 -1.42
C LYS A 363 9.45 9.52 -2.32
N ASN A 364 10.15 9.11 -3.39
CA ASN A 364 10.51 9.97 -4.51
C ASN A 364 10.72 9.10 -5.76
N GLY A 365 9.62 8.76 -6.42
CA GLY A 365 9.59 7.83 -7.55
C GLY A 365 8.89 8.39 -8.78
N PRO A 366 8.82 7.60 -9.85
CA PRO A 366 8.10 8.00 -11.06
C PRO A 366 6.58 8.03 -10.81
N LEU A 367 5.87 8.79 -11.63
CA LEU A 367 4.41 8.64 -11.74
C LEU A 367 4.12 7.22 -12.24
N GLY A 368 3.36 6.47 -11.48
CA GLY A 368 2.93 5.13 -11.87
C GLY A 368 1.74 5.18 -12.81
N SER A 369 0.57 5.42 -12.26
CA SER A 369 -0.69 5.52 -13.02
C SER A 369 -1.62 6.58 -12.42
N ALA A 370 -2.87 6.54 -12.82
CA ALA A 370 -3.93 7.37 -12.27
C ALA A 370 -4.13 7.23 -10.75
N HIS A 371 -3.64 6.14 -10.15
CA HIS A 371 -3.70 5.89 -8.71
C HIS A 371 -2.56 6.55 -7.91
N SER A 372 -1.55 7.11 -8.59
CA SER A 372 -0.49 7.87 -7.92
C SER A 372 -0.98 9.24 -7.47
N HIS A 373 -0.39 9.74 -6.40
CA HIS A 373 -0.55 11.12 -5.92
C HIS A 373 0.72 11.93 -6.22
N SER A 374 0.61 13.26 -6.14
CA SER A 374 1.77 14.16 -6.24
C SER A 374 2.43 14.29 -4.87
N ASP A 375 3.22 13.31 -4.53
CA ASP A 375 3.80 13.10 -3.20
C ASP A 375 5.34 12.91 -3.22
N GLU A 376 6.00 13.48 -4.22
CA GLU A 376 7.46 13.45 -4.34
C GLU A 376 8.12 14.11 -3.12
N ASN A 377 9.22 13.47 -2.67
CA ASN A 377 9.93 13.84 -1.46
C ASN A 377 9.07 13.83 -0.19
N SER A 378 7.91 13.14 -0.19
CA SER A 378 7.11 12.98 1.02
C SER A 378 7.68 11.88 1.95
N PHE A 379 7.30 11.94 3.20
CA PHE A 379 7.67 10.94 4.18
C PHE A 379 6.54 10.68 5.19
N CYS A 380 6.55 9.48 5.77
CA CYS A 380 5.76 9.11 6.95
C CYS A 380 6.70 8.68 8.07
N LEU A 381 6.33 8.96 9.31
CA LEU A 381 7.09 8.60 10.49
C LEU A 381 6.17 8.00 11.55
N GLN A 382 6.54 6.82 12.05
CA GLN A 382 5.94 6.25 13.27
C GLN A 382 7.03 6.12 14.34
N TYR A 383 6.66 6.39 15.57
CA TYR A 383 7.54 6.29 16.72
C TYR A 383 6.82 5.63 17.90
N GLN A 384 7.44 4.61 18.49
CA GLN A 384 6.88 3.81 19.59
C GLN A 384 5.46 3.28 19.30
N GLY A 385 5.24 2.79 18.08
CA GLY A 385 3.98 2.22 17.64
C GLY A 385 2.89 3.25 17.31
N GLN A 386 3.18 4.55 17.41
CA GLN A 386 2.25 5.61 17.04
C GLN A 386 2.62 6.26 15.70
N PRO A 387 1.69 6.39 14.74
CA PRO A 387 1.84 7.28 13.60
C PRO A 387 2.00 8.72 14.08
N ILE A 388 3.03 9.42 13.58
CA ILE A 388 3.29 10.84 13.88
C ILE A 388 3.00 11.67 12.62
N PHE A 389 3.75 11.42 11.55
CA PHE A 389 3.52 12.01 10.24
C PHE A 389 3.00 10.93 9.31
N ILE A 390 1.88 11.22 8.65
CA ILE A 390 1.13 10.25 7.84
C ILE A 390 0.95 10.75 6.40
N ASP A 391 0.48 9.88 5.53
CA ASP A 391 -0.13 10.25 4.26
C ASP A 391 -1.63 10.49 4.46
N ALA A 392 -2.20 11.42 3.71
CA ALA A 392 -3.59 11.85 3.92
C ALA A 392 -4.63 10.91 3.29
N GLY A 393 -4.23 9.93 2.47
CA GLY A 393 -5.14 8.97 1.84
C GLY A 393 -5.88 9.51 0.61
N ARG A 394 -6.91 8.78 0.14
CA ARG A 394 -7.55 8.99 -1.19
C ARG A 394 -8.96 9.55 -1.18
N TYR A 395 -9.76 9.27 -0.18
CA TYR A 395 -11.17 9.56 0.03
C TYR A 395 -12.12 8.93 -1.01
N SER A 396 -12.16 9.40 -2.25
CA SER A 396 -13.19 9.04 -3.22
C SER A 396 -12.68 9.18 -4.66
N TYR A 397 -13.39 8.57 -5.61
CA TYR A 397 -13.12 8.72 -7.05
C TYR A 397 -14.06 9.69 -7.74
N ARG A 398 -14.96 10.32 -7.00
CA ARG A 398 -15.85 11.36 -7.53
C ARG A 398 -15.06 12.62 -7.89
N GLU A 399 -15.53 13.35 -8.93
CA GLU A 399 -14.95 14.63 -9.36
C GLU A 399 -15.33 15.76 -8.38
N ILE A 400 -14.71 15.75 -7.18
CA ILE A 400 -14.98 16.68 -6.08
C ILE A 400 -13.68 17.27 -5.52
N TYR A 401 -13.82 18.42 -4.82
CA TYR A 401 -12.67 19.15 -4.29
C TYR A 401 -11.77 18.32 -3.37
N GLU A 402 -12.34 17.56 -2.45
CA GLU A 402 -11.60 16.75 -1.49
C GLU A 402 -10.74 15.67 -2.18
N ARG A 403 -11.24 15.09 -3.29
CA ARG A 403 -10.48 14.15 -4.11
C ARG A 403 -9.23 14.81 -4.69
N TYR A 404 -9.39 16.00 -5.28
CA TYR A 404 -8.28 16.74 -5.87
C TYR A 404 -7.29 17.21 -4.81
N LEU A 405 -7.78 17.69 -3.67
CA LEU A 405 -6.94 18.12 -2.56
C LEU A 405 -6.06 16.97 -2.04
N LEU A 406 -6.66 15.80 -1.74
CA LEU A 406 -5.94 14.66 -1.20
C LEU A 406 -4.95 14.05 -2.19
N LYS A 407 -5.19 14.20 -3.49
CA LYS A 407 -4.28 13.76 -4.56
C LYS A 407 -3.12 14.72 -4.83
N SER A 408 -3.25 15.96 -4.39
CA SER A 408 -2.31 17.04 -4.61
C SER A 408 -1.19 17.08 -3.58
N ALA A 409 -0.04 17.66 -3.94
CA ALA A 409 1.06 17.95 -3.03
C ALA A 409 0.64 18.71 -1.75
N TRP A 410 -0.52 19.40 -1.77
CA TRP A 410 -1.08 20.08 -0.60
C TRP A 410 -1.46 19.16 0.57
N SER A 411 -1.60 17.87 0.34
CA SER A 411 -1.97 16.86 1.36
C SER A 411 -0.84 15.89 1.69
N HIS A 412 0.40 16.18 1.28
CA HIS A 412 1.56 15.34 1.55
C HIS A 412 2.65 16.09 2.30
N SER A 413 3.51 15.35 3.02
CA SER A 413 4.60 15.94 3.83
C SER A 413 5.78 16.35 2.95
N THR A 414 5.61 17.40 2.12
CA THR A 414 6.58 17.90 1.13
C THR A 414 6.68 19.43 1.14
N CYS A 415 7.31 20.04 0.12
CA CYS A 415 7.44 21.49 -0.03
C CYS A 415 6.68 21.99 -1.25
N ILE A 416 6.10 23.19 -1.13
CA ILE A 416 5.38 23.91 -2.18
C ILE A 416 5.99 25.30 -2.34
N VAL A 417 6.21 25.76 -3.58
CA VAL A 417 6.79 27.08 -3.88
C VAL A 417 5.71 28.03 -4.41
N ASP A 418 5.71 29.29 -3.90
CA ASP A 418 4.78 30.38 -4.26
C ASP A 418 3.30 29.98 -4.22
N GLY A 419 2.94 29.05 -3.33
CA GLY A 419 1.56 28.56 -3.22
C GLY A 419 1.05 27.83 -4.47
N LYS A 420 1.95 27.34 -5.33
CA LYS A 420 1.62 26.56 -6.53
C LYS A 420 2.09 25.12 -6.36
N ALA A 421 1.17 24.18 -6.50
CA ALA A 421 1.51 22.76 -6.54
C ALA A 421 2.40 22.44 -7.75
N PRO A 422 3.34 21.48 -7.62
CA PRO A 422 4.23 21.11 -8.73
C PRO A 422 3.54 20.34 -9.85
N GLU A 423 2.27 20.01 -9.68
CA GLU A 423 1.41 19.31 -10.62
C GLU A 423 0.16 20.13 -10.97
N ARG A 424 -0.55 19.66 -12.01
CA ARG A 424 -1.92 20.11 -12.29
C ARG A 424 -2.84 18.93 -12.55
N ILE A 425 -3.78 18.73 -11.64
CA ILE A 425 -4.81 17.71 -11.71
C ILE A 425 -5.95 18.22 -12.58
N THR A 426 -6.38 17.44 -13.58
CA THR A 426 -7.51 17.76 -14.48
C THR A 426 -8.71 16.86 -14.28
N GLY A 427 -8.59 15.79 -13.51
CA GLY A 427 -9.64 14.84 -13.15
C GLY A 427 -9.16 13.85 -12.12
N SER A 428 -10.07 13.06 -11.54
CA SER A 428 -9.73 12.03 -10.56
C SER A 428 -8.63 11.06 -11.05
N TRP A 429 -8.48 10.94 -12.38
CA TRP A 429 -7.61 9.98 -13.04
C TRP A 429 -6.54 10.62 -13.92
N GLU A 430 -6.46 11.95 -14.00
CA GLU A 430 -5.67 12.64 -15.00
C GLU A 430 -4.89 13.82 -14.42
N TYR A 431 -3.65 13.98 -14.92
CA TYR A 431 -2.79 15.15 -14.73
C TYR A 431 -2.51 15.82 -16.07
N GLU A 432 -2.51 17.14 -16.12
CA GLU A 432 -2.01 17.90 -17.27
C GLU A 432 -0.48 17.90 -17.28
N TYR A 433 0.12 18.05 -16.10
CA TYR A 433 1.55 17.86 -15.85
C TYR A 433 1.77 17.33 -14.44
N TYR A 434 2.92 16.71 -14.22
CA TYR A 434 3.31 16.02 -13.01
C TYR A 434 4.81 16.20 -12.76
N PRO A 435 5.30 16.39 -11.52
CA PRO A 435 6.71 16.53 -11.23
C PRO A 435 7.51 15.29 -11.67
N HIS A 436 8.77 15.54 -12.04
CA HIS A 436 9.67 14.51 -12.53
C HIS A 436 10.67 14.12 -11.45
N SER A 437 10.54 12.93 -10.88
CA SER A 437 11.55 12.35 -10.01
C SER A 437 12.87 12.18 -10.77
N LEU A 438 13.98 12.59 -10.15
CA LEU A 438 15.32 12.53 -10.74
C LEU A 438 16.13 11.36 -10.17
N PHE A 439 16.06 11.16 -8.88
CA PHE A 439 16.69 10.03 -8.19
C PHE A 439 16.14 9.86 -6.78
N CYS A 440 16.28 8.64 -6.26
CA CYS A 440 16.09 8.30 -4.85
C CYS A 440 17.26 7.43 -4.41
N HIS A 441 17.98 7.82 -3.36
CA HIS A 441 19.14 7.10 -2.85
C HIS A 441 18.99 6.81 -1.37
N HIS A 442 19.45 5.64 -0.96
CA HIS A 442 19.57 5.26 0.44
C HIS A 442 20.95 4.68 0.72
N LYS A 443 21.52 5.05 1.83
CA LYS A 443 22.77 4.48 2.34
C LYS A 443 22.71 4.27 3.84
N GLU A 444 23.13 3.12 4.27
CA GLU A 444 23.28 2.79 5.68
C GLU A 444 24.74 2.55 6.03
N ARG A 445 25.14 3.04 7.17
CA ARG A 445 26.43 2.72 7.75
C ARG A 445 26.36 2.77 9.27
N GLU A 446 26.65 1.65 9.91
CA GLU A 446 26.70 1.53 11.38
C GLU A 446 25.38 1.96 12.05
N GLY A 447 24.23 1.60 11.44
CA GLY A 447 22.91 1.94 11.91
C GLY A 447 22.48 3.39 11.66
N VAL A 448 23.36 4.22 11.05
CA VAL A 448 23.00 5.55 10.57
C VAL A 448 22.51 5.47 9.14
N HIS A 449 21.31 5.96 8.88
CA HIS A 449 20.70 5.96 7.55
C HIS A 449 20.73 7.36 6.95
N TYR A 450 21.03 7.43 5.66
CA TYR A 450 20.95 8.64 4.85
C TYR A 450 20.10 8.35 3.61
N ILE A 451 19.08 9.20 3.40
CA ILE A 451 18.20 9.19 2.25
C ILE A 451 18.36 10.51 1.52
N GLU A 452 18.35 10.47 0.19
CA GLU A 452 18.34 11.67 -0.64
C GLU A 452 17.43 11.44 -1.83
N GLY A 453 16.41 12.28 -2.00
CA GLY A 453 15.52 12.32 -3.15
C GLY A 453 15.53 13.68 -3.81
N ALA A 454 15.32 13.72 -5.13
CA ALA A 454 15.18 14.96 -5.87
C ALA A 454 14.13 14.84 -6.97
N TYR A 455 13.36 15.93 -7.16
CA TYR A 455 12.46 16.04 -8.29
C TYR A 455 12.52 17.43 -8.91
N TRP A 456 12.10 17.51 -10.16
CA TRP A 456 11.91 18.75 -10.90
C TRP A 456 10.42 19.05 -11.00
N SER A 457 10.02 20.26 -10.58
CA SER A 457 8.64 20.74 -10.76
C SER A 457 8.29 20.87 -12.24
N ALA A 458 7.13 20.36 -12.64
CA ALA A 458 6.61 20.46 -13.98
C ALA A 458 5.73 21.71 -14.19
N GLU A 459 5.54 22.56 -13.18
CA GLU A 459 4.79 23.83 -13.32
C GLU A 459 5.49 24.73 -14.37
N PRO A 460 4.82 25.04 -15.50
CA PRO A 460 5.48 25.72 -16.63
C PRO A 460 6.03 27.11 -16.30
N ASP A 461 5.35 27.84 -15.41
CA ASP A 461 5.70 29.21 -15.04
C ASP A 461 6.58 29.26 -13.79
N LEU A 462 6.83 28.12 -13.14
CA LEU A 462 7.58 28.03 -11.90
C LEU A 462 8.46 26.76 -11.85
N PRO A 463 9.45 26.64 -12.75
CA PRO A 463 10.35 25.50 -12.71
C PRO A 463 11.31 25.60 -11.52
N TYR A 464 11.32 24.58 -10.67
CA TYR A 464 12.26 24.49 -9.55
C TYR A 464 12.72 23.06 -9.32
N LEU A 465 13.89 22.93 -8.70
CA LEU A 465 14.44 21.68 -8.20
C LEU A 465 14.21 21.63 -6.70
N HIS A 466 13.63 20.55 -6.21
CA HIS A 466 13.56 20.25 -4.78
C HIS A 466 14.34 18.98 -4.48
N LYS A 467 15.32 19.08 -3.59
CA LYS A 467 16.03 17.95 -2.99
C LYS A 467 15.69 17.86 -1.51
N ARG A 468 15.32 16.68 -1.06
CA ARG A 468 15.17 16.37 0.37
C ARG A 468 16.21 15.35 0.78
N LYS A 469 16.86 15.63 1.90
CA LYS A 469 17.77 14.70 2.56
C LYS A 469 17.22 14.36 3.94
N ILE A 470 17.28 13.10 4.31
CA ILE A 470 16.92 12.64 5.65
C ILE A 470 18.09 11.86 6.22
N LEU A 471 18.60 12.30 7.34
CA LEU A 471 19.59 11.59 8.15
C LEU A 471 18.88 11.06 9.40
N MET A 472 18.91 9.75 9.62
CA MET A 472 18.36 9.10 10.79
C MET A 472 19.50 8.48 11.59
N LEU A 473 19.65 8.91 12.83
CA LEU A 473 20.62 8.36 13.78
C LEU A 473 20.02 7.19 14.56
N VAL A 474 20.87 6.40 15.17
CA VAL A 474 20.46 5.28 16.04
C VAL A 474 19.71 5.79 17.27
N GLU A 475 20.02 6.97 17.74
CA GLU A 475 19.56 7.58 18.98
C GLU A 475 18.22 8.35 18.85
N ASP A 476 17.34 7.95 17.93
CA ASP A 476 16.04 8.60 17.71
C ASP A 476 16.15 10.09 17.36
N VAL A 477 17.05 10.38 16.44
CA VAL A 477 17.23 11.72 15.85
C VAL A 477 17.05 11.62 14.33
N TRP A 478 16.16 12.45 13.79
CA TRP A 478 15.92 12.61 12.36
C TRP A 478 16.25 14.06 11.97
N LEU A 479 17.18 14.24 11.04
CA LEU A 479 17.47 15.53 10.43
C LEU A 479 16.95 15.52 9.00
N LEU A 480 15.94 16.33 8.73
CA LEU A 480 15.40 16.58 7.40
C LEU A 480 16.00 17.88 6.87
N VAL A 481 16.46 17.87 5.62
CA VAL A 481 17.01 19.06 4.95
C VAL A 481 16.35 19.20 3.59
N ASP A 482 15.76 20.37 3.33
CA ASP A 482 15.17 20.76 2.07
C ASP A 482 16.07 21.79 1.35
N ASP A 483 16.55 21.42 0.16
CA ASP A 483 17.32 22.29 -0.75
C ASP A 483 16.44 22.58 -1.97
N ILE A 484 15.85 23.78 -2.01
CA ILE A 484 15.00 24.23 -3.12
C ILE A 484 15.79 25.26 -3.94
N ARG A 485 15.76 25.07 -5.27
CA ARG A 485 16.41 25.98 -6.22
C ARG A 485 15.41 26.46 -7.24
N CYS A 486 15.16 27.78 -7.20
CA CYS A 486 14.26 28.48 -8.09
C CYS A 486 14.81 29.88 -8.35
N GLN A 487 14.95 30.28 -9.60
CA GLN A 487 15.54 31.57 -9.97
C GLN A 487 14.62 32.73 -9.61
N GLY A 488 15.10 33.67 -8.79
CA GLY A 488 14.36 34.85 -8.34
C GLY A 488 14.02 34.82 -6.86
N GLN A 489 13.05 35.67 -6.48
CA GLN A 489 12.54 35.74 -5.11
C GLN A 489 11.25 34.93 -5.00
N HIS A 490 11.21 34.03 -4.04
CA HIS A 490 10.13 33.06 -3.87
C HIS A 490 9.81 32.85 -2.39
N GLU A 491 8.63 32.28 -2.12
CA GLU A 491 8.22 31.75 -0.83
C GLU A 491 8.14 30.21 -0.90
N ALA A 492 8.78 29.51 0.00
CA ALA A 492 8.59 28.07 0.19
C ALA A 492 7.71 27.80 1.41
N LEU A 493 6.75 26.91 1.24
CA LEU A 493 5.95 26.31 2.29
C LEU A 493 6.41 24.87 2.49
N THR A 494 7.02 24.58 3.65
CA THR A 494 7.26 23.21 4.09
C THR A 494 6.09 22.76 4.96
N GLN A 495 5.55 21.57 4.69
CA GLN A 495 4.42 21.04 5.46
C GLN A 495 4.61 19.57 5.85
N PHE A 496 4.06 19.19 7.02
CA PHE A 496 4.04 17.82 7.53
C PHE A 496 2.64 17.48 8.03
N ILE A 497 2.05 16.41 7.49
CA ILE A 497 0.68 15.98 7.83
C ILE A 497 0.72 15.15 9.10
N LEU A 498 0.00 15.59 10.14
CA LEU A 498 -0.09 14.89 11.42
C LEU A 498 -1.18 13.83 11.40
N ASP A 499 -0.96 12.75 12.14
CA ASP A 499 -2.04 11.85 12.51
C ASP A 499 -3.06 12.57 13.40
N LYS A 500 -4.34 12.21 13.29
CA LYS A 500 -5.45 12.85 14.03
C LYS A 500 -5.33 12.77 15.56
N ASP A 501 -4.65 11.73 16.03
CA ASP A 501 -4.49 11.45 17.47
C ASP A 501 -3.20 12.10 18.03
N VAL A 502 -2.48 12.86 17.20
CA VAL A 502 -1.26 13.58 17.56
C VAL A 502 -1.56 15.04 17.89
N THR A 503 -1.00 15.51 18.99
CA THR A 503 -1.07 16.93 19.40
C THR A 503 0.30 17.59 19.28
N TYR A 504 0.32 18.79 18.70
CA TYR A 504 1.49 19.65 18.63
C TYR A 504 1.31 20.87 19.54
N GLN A 505 2.27 21.09 20.42
CA GLN A 505 2.29 22.27 21.30
C GLN A 505 3.73 22.68 21.61
N ASP A 506 4.03 23.98 21.48
CA ASP A 506 5.33 24.58 21.86
C ASP A 506 6.55 23.82 21.25
N GLY A 507 6.44 23.43 19.97
CA GLY A 507 7.50 22.71 19.28
C GLY A 507 7.60 21.21 19.63
N LYS A 508 6.61 20.65 20.32
CA LYS A 508 6.63 19.27 20.78
C LYS A 508 5.46 18.44 20.23
N ILE A 509 5.76 17.19 19.95
CA ILE A 509 4.82 16.11 19.62
C ILE A 509 5.14 14.95 20.58
N ASN A 510 4.30 14.70 21.56
CA ASN A 510 4.55 13.68 22.59
C ASN A 510 5.91 13.88 23.27
N GLN A 511 6.82 12.91 23.15
CA GLN A 511 8.19 12.98 23.67
C GLN A 511 9.21 13.53 22.66
N LEU A 512 8.77 13.80 21.44
CA LEU A 512 9.61 14.36 20.39
C LEU A 512 9.50 15.88 20.37
N ARG A 513 10.61 16.54 20.07
CA ARG A 513 10.67 17.98 19.85
C ARG A 513 11.17 18.25 18.45
N LEU A 514 10.67 19.33 17.83
CA LEU A 514 11.08 19.83 16.54
C LEU A 514 11.96 21.07 16.74
N TRP A 515 13.14 21.09 16.08
CA TRP A 515 14.02 22.24 16.00
C TRP A 515 14.11 22.69 14.54
N SER A 516 13.93 23.98 14.31
CA SER A 516 13.97 24.60 12.99
C SER A 516 14.36 26.08 13.18
N GLU A 517 14.84 26.75 12.12
CA GLU A 517 15.07 28.21 12.17
C GLU A 517 13.77 29.01 12.25
N VAL A 518 12.73 28.52 11.56
CA VAL A 518 11.40 29.10 11.56
C VAL A 518 10.47 28.17 12.31
N ASP A 519 9.68 28.72 13.22
CA ASP A 519 8.71 27.96 13.99
C ASP A 519 7.60 27.43 13.07
N PHE A 520 7.03 26.29 13.43
CA PHE A 520 5.89 25.72 12.74
C PHE A 520 4.60 26.31 13.25
N ASP A 521 3.73 26.69 12.32
CA ASP A 521 2.31 26.94 12.57
C ASP A 521 1.53 25.62 12.49
N LEU A 522 0.44 25.55 13.24
CA LEU A 522 -0.51 24.43 13.19
C LEU A 522 -1.74 24.87 12.38
N GLU A 523 -1.99 24.19 11.26
CA GLU A 523 -3.12 24.43 10.38
C GLU A 523 -4.08 23.22 10.39
N ASP A 524 -5.39 23.48 10.27
CA ASP A 524 -6.38 22.40 10.09
C ASP A 524 -6.24 21.77 8.70
N THR A 525 -6.43 20.45 8.63
CA THR A 525 -6.49 19.70 7.38
C THR A 525 -7.50 18.56 7.47
N ILE A 526 -7.70 17.87 6.35
CA ILE A 526 -8.49 16.65 6.27
C ILE A 526 -7.61 15.47 5.89
N ILE A 527 -7.96 14.31 6.39
CA ILE A 527 -7.36 13.03 6.02
C ILE A 527 -8.46 12.02 5.70
N SER A 528 -8.13 10.98 4.98
CA SER A 528 -9.05 9.90 4.65
C SER A 528 -8.39 8.55 4.94
N PRO A 529 -8.56 8.01 6.14
CA PRO A 529 -7.99 6.71 6.50
C PRO A 529 -8.63 5.56 5.72
N LYS A 530 -9.83 5.79 5.17
CA LYS A 530 -10.59 4.81 4.41
C LYS A 530 -11.45 5.47 3.33
N TYR A 531 -11.71 4.76 2.25
CA TYR A 531 -12.58 5.21 1.15
C TYR A 531 -13.94 5.68 1.68
N ASN A 532 -14.43 6.80 1.17
CA ASN A 532 -15.65 7.50 1.58
C ASN A 532 -15.69 7.99 3.05
N GLU A 533 -14.58 7.96 3.76
CA GLU A 533 -14.48 8.48 5.13
C GLU A 533 -13.50 9.66 5.16
N LEU A 534 -13.97 10.81 5.67
CA LEU A 534 -13.15 11.99 5.93
C LEU A 534 -13.06 12.25 7.42
N GLU A 535 -11.86 12.53 7.88
CA GLU A 535 -11.59 12.91 9.26
C GLU A 535 -10.84 14.25 9.30
N ARG A 536 -11.04 14.98 10.40
CA ARG A 536 -10.26 16.19 10.66
C ARG A 536 -8.91 15.80 11.24
N SER A 537 -7.88 16.47 10.79
CA SER A 537 -6.55 16.41 11.36
C SER A 537 -5.90 17.78 11.28
N SER A 538 -4.61 17.84 11.56
CA SER A 538 -3.80 19.05 11.50
C SER A 538 -2.54 18.79 10.67
N LYS A 539 -1.95 19.86 10.18
CA LYS A 539 -0.62 19.84 9.57
C LYS A 539 0.26 20.93 10.17
N LEU A 540 1.52 20.63 10.27
CA LEU A 540 2.55 21.63 10.60
C LEU A 540 2.97 22.32 9.32
N THR A 541 3.07 23.63 9.35
CA THR A 541 3.50 24.45 8.21
C THR A 541 4.55 25.44 8.64
N LYS A 542 5.56 25.69 7.82
CA LYS A 542 6.48 26.80 7.96
C LYS A 542 6.74 27.46 6.62
N ARG A 543 6.85 28.81 6.61
CA ARG A 543 7.02 29.63 5.41
C ARG A 543 8.35 30.37 5.47
N GLN A 544 9.09 30.31 4.38
CA GLN A 544 10.38 31.00 4.26
C GLN A 544 10.48 31.70 2.91
N PHE A 545 10.91 32.97 2.95
CA PHE A 545 11.28 33.71 1.74
C PHE A 545 12.74 33.45 1.40
N PHE A 546 13.03 33.26 0.13
CA PHE A 546 14.38 33.01 -0.34
C PHE A 546 14.63 33.66 -1.71
N GLU A 547 15.90 33.83 -2.06
CA GLU A 547 16.34 34.27 -3.37
C GLU A 547 17.26 33.21 -3.99
N ASN A 548 16.83 32.68 -5.12
CA ASN A 548 17.48 31.65 -5.95
C ASN A 548 17.69 30.27 -5.27
N GLN A 549 17.96 30.20 -3.99
CA GLN A 549 18.15 28.95 -3.25
C GLN A 549 17.66 29.08 -1.81
N MET A 550 16.96 28.04 -1.32
CA MET A 550 16.66 27.83 0.09
C MET A 550 17.35 26.56 0.56
N LEU A 551 18.03 26.64 1.69
CA LEU A 551 18.55 25.48 2.42
C LEU A 551 17.93 25.50 3.82
N ASP A 552 16.89 24.72 4.01
CA ASP A 552 16.10 24.67 5.24
C ASP A 552 16.32 23.34 5.96
N TYR A 553 16.08 23.31 7.28
CA TYR A 553 16.19 22.10 8.06
C TYR A 553 15.07 21.96 9.10
N THR A 554 14.80 20.70 9.45
CA THR A 554 13.99 20.31 10.62
C THR A 554 14.70 19.16 11.32
N ILE A 555 14.97 19.30 12.60
CA ILE A 555 15.45 18.19 13.42
C ILE A 555 14.31 17.73 14.31
N ILE A 556 14.06 16.44 14.29
CA ILE A 556 13.08 15.74 15.15
C ILE A 556 13.89 14.84 16.06
N ALA A 557 13.76 15.00 17.36
CA ALA A 557 14.46 14.15 18.31
C ALA A 557 13.72 14.10 19.65
N HIS A 558 14.07 13.14 20.50
CA HIS A 558 13.59 13.11 21.87
C HIS A 558 13.95 14.40 22.61
N GLU A 559 13.06 14.91 23.48
CA GLU A 559 13.23 16.19 24.18
C GLU A 559 14.45 16.28 25.11
N SER A 560 15.06 15.13 25.43
CA SER A 560 16.30 15.08 26.23
C SER A 560 17.55 15.58 25.49
N PHE A 561 17.46 15.73 24.16
CA PHE A 561 18.59 16.21 23.38
C PHE A 561 18.71 17.74 23.40
N GLU A 562 19.93 18.20 23.49
CA GLU A 562 20.34 19.58 23.17
C GLU A 562 20.86 19.59 21.72
N ILE A 563 20.35 20.52 20.92
CA ILE A 563 20.75 20.69 19.52
C ILE A 563 21.45 22.06 19.40
N ILE A 564 22.69 22.03 18.94
CA ILE A 564 23.52 23.26 18.75
C ILE A 564 23.90 23.35 17.28
N ARG A 565 23.55 24.45 16.62
CA ARG A 565 24.01 24.74 15.26
C ARG A 565 25.41 25.30 15.27
N HIS A 566 26.27 24.84 14.38
CA HIS A 566 27.65 25.35 14.20
C HIS A 566 27.83 25.92 12.79
N SER A 567 28.67 26.94 12.66
CA SER A 567 29.17 27.38 11.36
C SER A 567 30.22 26.39 10.84
N VAL A 568 30.31 26.30 9.53
CA VAL A 568 31.26 25.42 8.82
C VAL A 568 32.29 26.27 8.12
N TYR A 569 33.56 26.02 8.38
CA TYR A 569 34.68 26.77 7.78
C TYR A 569 35.58 25.85 6.97
N GLN A 570 36.22 26.38 5.94
CA GLN A 570 37.40 25.76 5.32
C GLN A 570 38.64 26.01 6.18
N THR A 571 39.75 25.32 5.88
CA THR A 571 40.99 25.44 6.62
C THR A 571 41.69 26.82 6.49
N ASP A 572 41.22 27.66 5.60
CA ASP A 572 41.65 29.05 5.37
C ASP A 572 40.64 30.08 5.92
N ASP A 573 39.80 29.65 6.89
CA ASP A 573 38.80 30.45 7.59
C ASP A 573 37.63 30.98 6.73
N ARG A 574 37.48 30.49 5.50
CA ARG A 574 36.30 30.80 4.67
C ARG A 574 35.09 30.03 5.18
N GLU A 575 33.97 30.70 5.37
CA GLU A 575 32.71 30.07 5.70
C GLU A 575 32.13 29.35 4.48
N VAL A 576 31.53 28.19 4.72
CA VAL A 576 30.86 27.38 3.71
C VAL A 576 29.37 27.62 3.82
N GLU A 577 28.84 28.53 3.01
CA GLU A 577 27.44 28.98 3.08
C GLU A 577 26.41 27.85 2.82
N ASN A 578 26.72 26.90 1.91
CA ASN A 578 25.83 25.79 1.56
C ASN A 578 26.07 24.53 2.40
N ALA A 579 26.31 24.72 3.69
CA ALA A 579 26.57 23.67 4.66
C ALA A 579 25.69 23.83 5.90
N LEU A 580 25.27 22.73 6.46
CA LEU A 580 24.61 22.66 7.76
C LEU A 580 25.43 21.76 8.68
N ALA A 581 25.68 22.25 9.90
CA ALA A 581 26.33 21.44 10.91
C ALA A 581 25.63 21.59 12.26
N PHE A 582 25.46 20.45 12.93
CA PHE A 582 24.78 20.37 14.21
C PHE A 582 25.55 19.50 15.18
N GLU A 583 25.58 19.91 16.43
CA GLU A 583 25.93 19.06 17.56
C GLU A 583 24.62 18.57 18.18
N VAL A 584 24.51 17.26 18.36
CA VAL A 584 23.37 16.57 18.97
C VAL A 584 23.89 15.86 20.21
N LYS A 585 23.48 16.30 21.39
CA LYS A 585 24.02 15.78 22.64
C LYS A 585 22.98 15.61 23.73
N ASN A 586 23.21 14.61 24.57
CA ASN A 586 22.60 14.39 25.88
C ASN A 586 23.62 13.71 26.80
N ASP A 587 23.19 13.14 27.92
CA ASP A 587 24.10 12.49 28.88
C ASP A 587 24.87 11.28 28.30
N GLU A 588 24.35 10.64 27.22
CA GLU A 588 24.89 9.41 26.62
C GLU A 588 25.42 9.60 25.20
N THR A 589 25.07 10.69 24.55
CA THR A 589 25.36 10.96 23.15
C THR A 589 26.01 12.33 22.97
N ASP A 590 27.07 12.38 22.17
CA ASP A 590 27.67 13.64 21.69
C ASP A 590 28.18 13.45 20.27
N LYS A 591 27.41 13.95 19.31
CA LYS A 591 27.66 13.76 17.88
C LYS A 591 27.65 15.07 17.11
N LEU A 592 28.65 15.26 16.24
CA LEU A 592 28.66 16.33 15.23
C LEU A 592 28.14 15.77 13.88
N ILE A 593 27.20 16.48 13.29
CA ILE A 593 26.66 16.20 11.96
C ILE A 593 27.14 17.27 11.02
N LEU A 594 27.63 16.90 9.83
CA LEU A 594 27.90 17.79 8.72
C LEU A 594 27.13 17.35 7.48
N LEU A 595 26.38 18.28 6.90
CA LEU A 595 25.68 18.11 5.62
C LEU A 595 26.06 19.25 4.68
N LEU A 596 26.61 18.92 3.52
CA LEU A 596 26.84 19.85 2.42
C LEU A 596 25.72 19.71 1.38
N SER A 597 25.16 20.84 0.95
CA SER A 597 24.19 20.86 -0.16
C SER A 597 24.86 20.54 -1.50
N GLU A 598 26.11 21.00 -1.67
CA GLU A 598 26.91 20.88 -2.88
C GLU A 598 28.35 20.47 -2.61
N ASP A 599 29.06 20.13 -3.67
CA ASP A 599 30.53 20.02 -3.62
C ASP A 599 31.18 21.37 -3.43
N ILE A 600 32.19 21.43 -2.57
CA ILE A 600 33.00 22.62 -2.42
C ILE A 600 33.81 22.84 -3.72
N GLY A 601 33.43 23.84 -4.50
CA GLY A 601 34.03 24.14 -5.80
C GLY A 601 35.34 24.90 -5.70
N VAL A 602 35.53 25.71 -4.65
CA VAL A 602 36.67 26.61 -4.48
C VAL A 602 37.33 26.43 -3.12
N GLY A 603 38.63 26.34 -3.09
CA GLY A 603 39.42 26.21 -1.86
C GLY A 603 39.58 24.79 -1.37
N GLU A 604 39.87 24.68 -0.06
CA GLU A 604 40.14 23.41 0.57
C GLU A 604 38.85 22.59 0.77
N LYS A 605 38.90 21.28 0.53
CA LYS A 605 37.76 20.35 0.70
C LYS A 605 37.64 19.81 2.12
N LEU A 606 38.45 20.31 3.04
CA LEU A 606 38.42 19.95 4.47
C LEU A 606 37.62 21.00 5.21
N CYS A 607 36.54 20.59 5.85
CA CYS A 607 35.72 21.45 6.68
C CYS A 607 36.15 21.38 8.14
N LEU A 608 36.00 22.49 8.82
CA LEU A 608 36.15 22.63 10.28
C LEU A 608 34.77 22.89 10.87
N VAL A 609 34.34 22.04 11.78
CA VAL A 609 33.10 22.17 12.56
C VAL A 609 33.49 22.05 14.02
N ASP A 610 33.31 23.08 14.82
CA ASP A 610 33.71 23.11 16.24
C ASP A 610 35.15 22.58 16.44
N GLY A 611 36.08 23.04 15.59
CA GLY A 611 37.49 22.61 15.62
C GLY A 611 37.75 21.19 15.08
N THR A 612 36.70 20.41 14.79
CA THR A 612 36.81 19.05 14.25
C THR A 612 36.99 19.08 12.74
N LYS A 613 37.96 18.32 12.22
CA LYS A 613 38.26 18.21 10.79
C LYS A 613 37.34 17.16 10.13
N MET A 614 36.53 17.58 9.20
CA MET A 614 35.56 16.73 8.50
C MET A 614 35.69 16.83 6.97
N ARG A 615 35.64 15.70 6.25
CA ARG A 615 35.69 15.66 4.78
C ARG A 615 34.62 14.71 4.21
N GLY A 616 33.70 15.25 3.44
CA GLY A 616 32.58 14.55 2.75
C GLY A 616 31.35 15.42 2.76
N LYS A 617 30.28 14.94 2.07
CA LYS A 617 29.00 15.66 1.96
C LYS A 617 28.03 15.36 3.10
N CYS A 618 28.05 14.12 3.61
CA CYS A 618 27.23 13.70 4.75
C CYS A 618 28.10 12.89 5.72
N LEU A 619 28.26 13.41 6.92
CA LEU A 619 29.16 12.87 7.94
C LEU A 619 28.53 12.99 9.32
N VAL A 620 28.78 11.98 10.14
CA VAL A 620 28.49 11.99 11.57
C VAL A 620 29.78 11.67 12.30
N TYR A 621 30.22 12.54 13.21
CA TYR A 621 31.36 12.29 14.09
C TYR A 621 30.86 12.06 15.51
N ASP A 622 31.07 10.85 16.00
CA ASP A 622 30.80 10.48 17.39
C ASP A 622 31.98 10.95 18.25
N LYS A 623 31.79 12.00 19.05
CA LYS A 623 32.83 12.60 19.89
C LYS A 623 33.24 11.70 21.07
N ILE A 624 32.30 10.87 21.57
CA ILE A 624 32.54 9.95 22.68
C ILE A 624 33.45 8.80 22.24
N ASN A 625 33.13 8.20 21.07
CA ASN A 625 33.87 7.07 20.53
C ASN A 625 35.02 7.48 19.59
N GLU A 626 35.22 8.78 19.36
CA GLU A 626 36.19 9.34 18.42
C GLU A 626 36.10 8.74 17.01
N LYS A 627 34.86 8.52 16.51
CA LYS A 627 34.61 7.77 15.30
C LYS A 627 33.87 8.60 14.25
N MET A 628 34.39 8.59 13.01
CA MET A 628 33.79 9.27 11.87
C MET A 628 32.98 8.27 11.02
N ILE A 629 31.69 8.51 10.88
CA ILE A 629 30.79 7.77 9.98
C ILE A 629 30.58 8.65 8.74
N ARG A 630 30.98 8.14 7.56
CA ARG A 630 30.85 8.85 6.30
C ARG A 630 29.80 8.18 5.43
N LEU A 631 28.71 8.90 5.19
CA LEU A 631 27.58 8.42 4.41
C LEU A 631 27.65 8.85 2.93
N GLN A 632 28.18 10.07 2.69
CA GLN A 632 28.41 10.56 1.33
C GLN A 632 29.76 11.28 1.25
N CYS A 633 30.53 11.00 0.20
CA CYS A 633 31.87 11.59 -0.01
C CYS A 633 31.80 12.92 -0.75
#